data_def331628257c9aa826c2a6563daa0d3
#
_entry.id   def331628257c9aa826c2a6563daa0d3
#
_cell.length_a   1.000
_cell.length_b   1.000
_cell.length_c   1.000
_cell.angle_alpha   90.00
_cell.angle_beta   90.00
_cell.angle_gamma   90.00
#
_symmetry.space_group_name_H-M   'P 1'
#
loop_
_entity.id
_entity.type
_entity.pdbx_description
1 polymer ?
#
loop_
_entity_poly.entity_id
_entity_poly.type
_entity_poly.pdbx_seq_one_letter_code
_entity_poly.pdbx_strand_id
1 'polypeptide(L)'
;MRMVDLHCDTVDKLMDDPTYRLATNDFAIDLTKMEKAGSLAQVFALFVNMKEVESASARGYDMLQRLWQELDRNEDRILWAGNASDLRKNKLHDKMSAMIAIEEGGVLEGEIGNLHNFYRQ
;
A
#
# COMPACT_ATOMS: atom_id res chain seq x y z
N MET A 1 -11.43 0.22 -20.48
CA MET A 1 -11.86 -0.69 -19.39
C MET A 1 -11.25 -0.16 -18.11
N ARG A 2 -11.97 -0.13 -17.00
CA ARG A 2 -11.43 0.28 -15.70
C ARG A 2 -11.15 -0.94 -14.84
N MET A 3 -10.07 -0.93 -14.09
CA MET A 3 -9.55 -2.09 -13.35
C MET A 3 -9.43 -1.78 -11.86
N VAL A 4 -9.68 -2.78 -11.04
CA VAL A 4 -9.30 -2.82 -9.62
C VAL A 4 -8.41 -4.05 -9.46
N ASP A 5 -7.22 -3.85 -8.93
CA ASP A 5 -6.29 -4.92 -8.63
C ASP A 5 -6.25 -5.13 -7.11
N LEU A 6 -6.44 -6.37 -6.68
CA LEU A 6 -6.62 -6.72 -5.27
C LEU A 6 -5.31 -7.13 -4.58
N HIS A 7 -4.17 -7.10 -5.28
CA HIS A 7 -2.90 -7.47 -4.67
C HIS A 7 -1.69 -6.96 -5.44
N CYS A 8 -0.71 -6.38 -4.74
CA CYS A 8 0.66 -6.22 -5.22
C CYS A 8 1.65 -6.14 -4.06
N ASP A 9 2.89 -6.63 -4.28
CA ASP A 9 4.00 -6.63 -3.32
C ASP A 9 4.95 -5.43 -3.53
N THR A 10 4.49 -4.38 -4.17
CA THR A 10 5.32 -3.22 -4.52
C THR A 10 5.95 -2.58 -3.29
N VAL A 11 5.27 -2.58 -2.14
CA VAL A 11 5.80 -1.98 -0.91
C VAL A 11 7.06 -2.71 -0.44
N ASP A 12 7.07 -4.05 -0.50
CA ASP A 12 8.26 -4.82 -0.15
C ASP A 12 9.47 -4.40 -1.00
N LYS A 13 9.27 -4.25 -2.31
CA LYS A 13 10.32 -3.77 -3.22
C LYS A 13 10.77 -2.33 -2.92
N LEU A 14 9.86 -1.45 -2.53
CA LEU A 14 10.21 -0.09 -2.13
C LEU A 14 11.08 -0.04 -0.86
N MET A 15 11.09 -1.10 -0.05
CA MET A 15 11.93 -1.20 1.14
C MET A 15 13.39 -1.58 0.82
N ASP A 16 13.66 -2.12 -0.37
CA ASP A 16 15.00 -2.55 -0.76
C ASP A 16 15.97 -1.37 -0.96
N ASP A 17 15.45 -0.21 -1.39
CA ASP A 17 16.27 0.98 -1.62
C ASP A 17 15.45 2.27 -1.35
N PRO A 18 15.98 3.22 -0.54
CA PRO A 18 15.28 4.46 -0.24
C PRO A 18 15.09 5.39 -1.45
N THR A 19 15.79 5.14 -2.56
CA THR A 19 15.64 5.91 -3.80
C THR A 19 14.51 5.42 -4.68
N TYR A 20 13.99 4.21 -4.47
CA TYR A 20 12.86 3.69 -5.23
C TYR A 20 11.60 4.53 -5.01
N ARG A 21 10.76 4.63 -6.03
CA ARG A 21 9.55 5.46 -6.01
C ARG A 21 8.35 4.71 -6.56
N LEU A 22 7.19 4.99 -5.96
CA LEU A 22 5.92 4.47 -6.46
C LEU A 22 5.50 5.15 -7.77
N ALA A 23 5.90 6.40 -7.99
CA ALA A 23 5.53 7.17 -9.17
C ALA A 23 5.92 6.48 -10.47
N THR A 24 7.16 5.97 -10.53
CA THR A 24 7.71 5.20 -11.67
C THR A 24 8.84 4.31 -11.17
N ASN A 25 8.83 3.05 -11.58
CA ASN A 25 9.84 2.06 -11.21
C ASN A 25 9.87 0.91 -12.22
N ASP A 26 10.83 -0.01 -12.05
CA ASP A 26 10.98 -1.20 -12.89
C ASP A 26 10.23 -2.44 -12.33
N PHE A 27 9.41 -2.27 -11.29
CA PHE A 27 8.59 -3.33 -10.70
C PHE A 27 7.33 -3.60 -11.53
N ALA A 28 6.52 -4.56 -11.09
CA ALA A 28 5.25 -4.88 -11.76
C ALA A 28 4.26 -3.71 -11.72
N ILE A 29 4.21 -2.98 -10.61
CA ILE A 29 3.25 -1.89 -10.36
C ILE A 29 3.97 -0.59 -10.04
N ASP A 30 3.56 0.49 -10.74
CA ASP A 30 3.81 1.88 -10.40
C ASP A 30 2.64 2.75 -10.88
N LEU A 31 2.59 4.01 -10.47
CA LEU A 31 1.46 4.89 -10.81
C LEU A 31 1.35 5.14 -12.31
N THR A 32 2.46 5.22 -13.03
CA THR A 32 2.46 5.42 -14.49
C THR A 32 1.84 4.21 -15.22
N LYS A 33 2.15 2.98 -14.76
CA LYS A 33 1.55 1.76 -15.31
C LYS A 33 0.08 1.66 -14.94
N MET A 34 -0.28 2.00 -13.71
CA MET A 34 -1.67 2.01 -13.23
C MET A 34 -2.54 2.98 -14.06
N GLU A 35 -2.07 4.18 -14.33
CA GLU A 35 -2.76 5.16 -15.17
C GLU A 35 -2.97 4.64 -16.59
N LYS A 36 -1.93 4.09 -17.22
CA LYS A 36 -2.02 3.48 -18.57
C LYS A 36 -3.01 2.32 -18.61
N ALA A 37 -3.11 1.55 -17.53
CA ALA A 37 -4.05 0.43 -17.41
C ALA A 37 -5.50 0.89 -17.12
N GLY A 38 -5.72 2.16 -16.80
CA GLY A 38 -7.02 2.68 -16.37
C GLY A 38 -7.44 2.17 -14.99
N SER A 39 -6.46 2.01 -14.08
CA SER A 39 -6.69 1.54 -12.73
C SER A 39 -7.56 2.52 -11.94
N LEU A 40 -8.53 1.98 -11.20
CA LEU A 40 -9.33 2.73 -10.23
C LEU A 40 -8.78 2.59 -8.81
N ALA A 41 -8.32 1.39 -8.48
CA ALA A 41 -7.80 1.09 -7.16
C ALA A 41 -6.77 -0.05 -7.22
N GLN A 42 -5.83 0.00 -6.29
CA GLN A 42 -4.82 -1.01 -6.05
C GLN A 42 -4.79 -1.34 -4.56
N VAL A 43 -4.80 -2.63 -4.23
CA VAL A 43 -4.48 -3.10 -2.88
C VAL A 43 -2.97 -3.36 -2.80
N PHE A 44 -2.32 -2.63 -1.91
CA PHE A 44 -0.91 -2.78 -1.58
C PHE A 44 -0.77 -3.72 -0.38
N ALA A 45 -0.15 -4.85 -0.58
CA ALA A 45 0.10 -5.83 0.47
C ALA A 45 1.34 -5.44 1.29
N LEU A 46 1.22 -5.56 2.60
CA LEU A 46 2.35 -5.50 3.53
C LEU A 46 2.68 -6.93 3.93
N PHE A 47 3.59 -7.55 3.19
CA PHE A 47 4.09 -8.89 3.47
C PHE A 47 5.37 -8.82 4.31
N VAL A 48 5.41 -9.53 5.42
CA VAL A 48 6.57 -9.64 6.28
C VAL A 48 7.05 -11.09 6.34
N ASN A 49 8.27 -11.34 5.85
CA ASN A 49 8.88 -12.65 6.00
C ASN A 49 9.33 -12.86 7.46
N MET A 50 8.54 -13.61 8.22
CA MET A 50 8.77 -13.87 9.65
C MET A 50 10.14 -14.51 9.96
N LYS A 51 10.77 -15.11 8.97
CA LYS A 51 12.10 -15.76 9.14
C LYS A 51 13.27 -14.79 9.02
N GLU A 52 13.03 -13.60 8.53
CA GLU A 52 14.07 -12.61 8.19
C GLU A 52 14.05 -11.38 9.09
N VAL A 53 13.12 -11.33 10.06
CA VAL A 53 12.93 -10.16 10.93
C VAL A 53 12.93 -10.53 12.40
N GLU A 54 13.45 -9.66 13.24
CA GLU A 54 13.39 -9.81 14.71
C GLU A 54 12.02 -9.43 15.26
N SER A 55 11.40 -8.38 14.71
CA SER A 55 10.03 -7.94 15.05
C SER A 55 9.24 -7.75 13.77
N ALA A 56 8.20 -8.56 13.62
CA ALA A 56 7.32 -8.50 12.46
C ALA A 56 6.42 -7.25 12.50
N SER A 57 5.97 -6.86 13.70
CA SER A 57 5.18 -5.64 13.87
C SER A 57 5.98 -4.39 13.51
N ALA A 58 7.24 -4.28 13.95
CA ALA A 58 8.11 -3.17 13.59
C ALA A 58 8.31 -3.09 12.07
N ARG A 59 8.62 -4.22 11.41
CA ARG A 59 8.74 -4.27 9.94
C ARG A 59 7.45 -3.87 9.25
N GLY A 60 6.30 -4.34 9.72
CA GLY A 60 4.98 -3.97 9.18
C GLY A 60 4.70 -2.47 9.28
N TYR A 61 5.06 -1.84 10.39
CA TYR A 61 4.94 -0.38 10.57
C TYR A 61 5.90 0.40 9.65
N ASP A 62 7.14 -0.06 9.47
CA ASP A 62 8.09 0.56 8.55
C ASP A 62 7.56 0.51 7.10
N MET A 63 7.02 -0.61 6.67
CA MET A 63 6.40 -0.76 5.35
C MET A 63 5.18 0.16 5.19
N LEU A 64 4.33 0.22 6.21
CA LEU A 64 3.18 1.11 6.24
C LEU A 64 3.61 2.59 6.13
N GLN A 65 4.60 2.99 6.91
CA GLN A 65 5.16 4.35 6.85
C GLN A 65 5.76 4.66 5.47
N ARG A 66 6.46 3.69 4.87
CA ARG A 66 7.01 3.83 3.53
C ARG A 66 5.91 4.07 2.48
N LEU A 67 4.83 3.31 2.56
CA LEU A 67 3.69 3.50 1.65
C LEU A 67 3.04 4.87 1.84
N TRP A 68 2.81 5.31 3.09
CA TRP A 68 2.27 6.65 3.36
C TRP A 68 3.14 7.76 2.75
N GLN A 69 4.46 7.68 2.90
CA GLN A 69 5.37 8.65 2.29
C GLN A 69 5.26 8.70 0.77
N GLU A 70 5.04 7.56 0.11
CA GLU A 70 4.85 7.51 -1.34
C GLU A 70 3.46 8.05 -1.75
N LEU A 71 2.40 7.80 -0.97
CA LEU A 71 1.08 8.38 -1.22
C LEU A 71 1.08 9.90 -1.06
N ASP A 72 1.69 10.42 0.01
CA ASP A 72 1.82 11.86 0.25
C ASP A 72 2.57 12.58 -0.88
N ARG A 73 3.64 11.96 -1.41
CA ARG A 73 4.38 12.51 -2.55
C ARG A 73 3.59 12.55 -3.85
N ASN A 74 2.53 11.76 -3.95
CA ASN A 74 1.75 11.56 -5.17
C ASN A 74 0.26 11.81 -4.95
N GLU A 75 -0.10 12.69 -4.01
CA GLU A 75 -1.50 13.00 -3.68
C GLU A 75 -2.31 13.59 -4.85
N ASP A 76 -1.60 14.10 -5.86
CA ASP A 76 -2.18 14.57 -7.11
C ASP A 76 -2.66 13.43 -8.02
N ARG A 77 -2.23 12.18 -7.78
CA ARG A 77 -2.50 11.00 -8.62
C ARG A 77 -3.27 9.89 -7.91
N ILE A 78 -2.96 9.65 -6.64
CA ILE A 78 -3.50 8.54 -5.84
C ILE A 78 -3.76 8.98 -4.41
N LEU A 79 -4.87 8.53 -3.85
CA LEU A 79 -5.23 8.79 -2.45
C LEU A 79 -5.59 7.48 -1.74
N TRP A 80 -5.36 7.44 -0.45
CA TRP A 80 -5.81 6.32 0.36
C TRP A 80 -7.33 6.20 0.38
N ALA A 81 -7.83 4.96 0.48
CA ALA A 81 -9.23 4.64 0.60
C ALA A 81 -9.42 3.52 1.64
N GLY A 82 -9.96 3.85 2.80
CA GLY A 82 -10.27 2.91 3.87
C GLY A 82 -11.67 2.31 3.77
N ASN A 83 -12.51 2.86 2.90
CA ASN A 83 -13.90 2.42 2.75
C ASN A 83 -14.47 2.78 1.36
N ALA A 84 -15.68 2.31 1.08
CA ALA A 84 -16.34 2.54 -0.21
C ALA A 84 -16.69 4.02 -0.50
N SER A 85 -16.83 4.84 0.54
CA SER A 85 -17.06 6.29 0.39
C SER A 85 -15.80 6.97 -0.15
N ASP A 86 -14.63 6.61 0.39
CA ASP A 86 -13.33 7.14 -0.07
C ASP A 86 -13.07 6.76 -1.52
N LEU A 87 -13.34 5.51 -1.91
CA LEU A 87 -13.21 5.07 -3.31
C LEU A 87 -14.06 5.93 -4.25
N ARG A 88 -15.31 6.21 -3.87
CA ARG A 88 -16.20 7.07 -4.66
C ARG A 88 -15.70 8.51 -4.73
N LYS A 89 -15.25 9.07 -3.60
CA LYS A 89 -14.70 10.41 -3.51
C LYS A 89 -13.45 10.57 -4.37
N ASN A 90 -12.49 9.65 -4.26
CA ASN A 90 -11.26 9.68 -5.04
C ASN A 90 -11.57 9.64 -6.54
N LYS A 91 -12.48 8.76 -6.96
CA LYS A 91 -12.94 8.69 -8.34
C LYS A 91 -13.57 9.99 -8.84
N LEU A 92 -14.36 10.69 -8.01
CA LEU A 92 -14.97 11.99 -8.38
C LEU A 92 -13.91 13.07 -8.59
N HIS A 93 -12.76 12.95 -7.94
CA HIS A 93 -11.61 13.85 -8.09
C HIS A 93 -10.58 13.37 -9.13
N ASP A 94 -10.94 12.37 -9.94
CA ASP A 94 -10.05 11.77 -10.95
C ASP A 94 -8.76 11.18 -10.36
N LYS A 95 -8.82 10.70 -9.10
CA LYS A 95 -7.70 10.07 -8.40
C LYS A 95 -7.86 8.55 -8.39
N MET A 96 -6.73 7.85 -8.50
CA MET A 96 -6.67 6.43 -8.17
C MET A 96 -6.79 6.25 -6.65
N SER A 97 -7.12 5.04 -6.22
CA SER A 97 -7.21 4.71 -4.79
C SER A 97 -6.18 3.67 -4.39
N ALA A 98 -5.50 3.92 -3.29
CA ALA A 98 -4.67 2.94 -2.60
C ALA A 98 -5.47 2.33 -1.44
N MET A 99 -5.52 1.01 -1.39
CA MET A 99 -6.00 0.24 -0.24
C MET A 99 -4.83 -0.53 0.34
N ILE A 100 -4.86 -0.81 1.64
CA ILE A 100 -3.78 -1.48 2.35
C ILE A 100 -4.30 -2.80 2.88
N ALA A 101 -3.52 -3.86 2.70
CA ALA A 101 -3.76 -5.16 3.29
C ALA A 101 -2.51 -5.65 4.02
N ILE A 102 -2.71 -6.27 5.17
CA ILE A 102 -1.66 -7.03 5.86
C ILE A 102 -1.80 -8.47 5.43
N GLU A 103 -0.78 -9.01 4.76
CA GLU A 103 -0.83 -10.35 4.22
C GLU A 103 -0.46 -11.41 5.24
N GLU A 104 0.54 -11.12 6.09
CA GLU A 104 1.04 -12.05 7.09
C GLU A 104 0.54 -11.68 8.49
N GLY A 105 -0.32 -12.52 9.07
CA GLY A 105 -0.87 -12.30 10.41
C GLY A 105 0.18 -12.28 11.53
N GLY A 106 1.37 -12.78 11.28
CA GLY A 106 2.49 -12.74 12.23
C GLY A 106 2.90 -11.33 12.65
N VAL A 107 2.58 -10.29 11.85
CA VAL A 107 2.82 -8.89 12.23
C VAL A 107 2.07 -8.45 13.49
N LEU A 108 1.03 -9.20 13.87
CA LEU A 108 0.29 -8.95 15.12
C LEU A 108 1.06 -9.41 16.37
N GLU A 109 2.02 -10.33 16.21
CA GLU A 109 2.85 -10.88 17.30
C GLU A 109 2.01 -11.39 18.49
N GLY A 110 0.77 -11.87 18.22
CA GLY A 110 -0.18 -12.33 19.22
C GLY A 110 -0.85 -11.23 20.06
N GLU A 111 -0.60 -9.96 19.75
CA GLU A 111 -1.07 -8.81 20.52
C GLU A 111 -2.30 -8.16 19.85
N ILE A 112 -3.45 -8.20 20.52
CA ILE A 112 -4.69 -7.58 20.02
C ILE A 112 -4.55 -6.06 19.82
N GLY A 113 -3.65 -5.41 20.57
CA GLY A 113 -3.33 -3.99 20.41
C GLY A 113 -2.78 -3.68 19.02
N ASN A 114 -1.93 -4.55 18.47
CA ASN A 114 -1.39 -4.41 17.13
C ASN A 114 -2.49 -4.48 16.07
N LEU A 115 -3.46 -5.39 16.23
CA LEU A 115 -4.62 -5.44 15.32
C LEU A 115 -5.38 -4.10 15.30
N HIS A 116 -5.67 -3.54 16.47
CA HIS A 116 -6.36 -2.26 16.58
C HIS A 116 -5.55 -1.11 15.95
N ASN A 117 -4.24 -1.11 16.14
CA ASN A 117 -3.36 -0.09 15.58
C ASN A 117 -3.32 -0.16 14.05
N PHE A 118 -3.11 -1.35 13.47
CA PHE A 118 -3.12 -1.53 12.01
C PHE A 118 -4.49 -1.24 11.39
N TYR A 119 -5.58 -1.55 12.09
CA TYR A 119 -6.94 -1.27 11.59
C TYR A 119 -7.27 0.23 11.52
N ARG A 120 -6.64 1.04 12.36
CA ARG A 120 -6.91 2.49 12.46
C ARG A 120 -6.05 3.36 11.54
N GLN A 121 -5.07 2.79 10.90
CA GLN A 121 -4.15 3.51 9.99
C GLN A 121 -4.74 3.70 8.56
#